data_8d7b5a8be819d695a336391c5c746d38
#
_entry.id   8d7b5a8be819d695a336391c5c746d38
#
_cell.length_a   1.000
_cell.length_b   1.000
_cell.length_c   1.000
_cell.angle_alpha   90.00
_cell.angle_beta   90.00
_cell.angle_gamma   90.00
#
_symmetry.space_group_name_H-M   'P 1'
#
loop_
_entity.id
_entity.type
_entity.pdbx_description
1 polymer ?
#
loop_
_entity_poly.entity_id
_entity_poly.type
_entity_poly.pdbx_seq_one_letter_code
_entity_poly.pdbx_strand_id
1 'polypeptide(L)'
;MEKIEIGWKYPEAIISCEWLQRNLGNKNLRIYDCTTFLHYTDDHPSKPYDVESGHQDYLREHISGASFLDLQIQISDPESQYKFTLPDIERLSNSFGKLGIGDPYHIILYSTNGLQWATRVWWMIYMLGYENVSILNGGLREWKRNNYDLESGENFYSKTEFSNSKNQGFFVGKEQTLDAMEDNRCILINALTRDIHNGESTRYGRPGRIPGSINIPFSDLMDTNTHMLKSPKEALSVFEKHKITKDIEILNYCGGCLLYTSPSPRDLSTSRMPSSA
;
A
#
# COMPACT_ATOMS: atom_id res chain seq x y z
N MET A 1 9.61 -14.55 -33.22
CA MET A 1 9.60 -14.56 -31.74
C MET A 1 8.53 -13.59 -31.30
N GLU A 2 7.40 -14.09 -30.83
CA GLU A 2 6.38 -13.22 -30.20
C GLU A 2 6.98 -12.51 -28.98
N LYS A 3 6.82 -11.20 -28.91
CA LYS A 3 7.19 -10.43 -27.72
C LYS A 3 6.25 -10.85 -26.60
N ILE A 4 6.80 -11.46 -25.56
CA ILE A 4 6.05 -11.72 -24.33
C ILE A 4 5.76 -10.35 -23.69
N GLU A 5 4.50 -9.96 -23.65
CA GLU A 5 4.07 -8.74 -22.99
C GLU A 5 4.01 -9.01 -21.48
N ILE A 6 4.80 -8.24 -20.71
CA ILE A 6 4.83 -8.35 -19.24
C ILE A 6 3.76 -7.39 -18.71
N GLY A 7 2.74 -7.93 -18.04
CA GLY A 7 1.66 -7.18 -17.41
C GLY A 7 1.64 -7.39 -15.89
N TRP A 8 0.76 -6.68 -15.20
CA TRP A 8 0.42 -6.95 -13.80
C TRP A 8 -0.42 -8.23 -13.70
N LYS A 9 -0.22 -9.02 -12.65
CA LYS A 9 -1.06 -10.21 -12.37
C LYS A 9 -2.49 -9.80 -12.03
N TYR A 10 -2.65 -8.68 -11.36
CA TYR A 10 -3.93 -8.09 -10.97
C TYR A 10 -4.01 -6.66 -11.55
N PRO A 11 -4.25 -6.50 -12.86
CA PRO A 11 -4.27 -5.19 -13.50
C PRO A 11 -5.40 -4.30 -12.96
N GLU A 12 -6.49 -4.89 -12.48
CA GLU A 12 -7.62 -4.23 -11.84
C GLU A 12 -7.27 -3.57 -10.51
N ALA A 13 -6.21 -4.00 -9.84
CA ALA A 13 -5.75 -3.40 -8.59
C ALA A 13 -5.19 -1.97 -8.75
N ILE A 14 -4.88 -1.57 -9.99
CA ILE A 14 -4.28 -0.27 -10.28
C ILE A 14 -5.08 0.41 -11.39
N ILE A 15 -5.69 1.56 -11.08
CA ILE A 15 -6.45 2.34 -12.06
C ILE A 15 -5.76 3.67 -12.37
N SER A 16 -6.01 4.20 -13.57
CA SER A 16 -5.53 5.53 -13.97
C SER A 16 -6.50 6.64 -13.54
N CYS A 17 -5.98 7.88 -13.44
CA CYS A 17 -6.81 9.05 -13.21
C CYS A 17 -7.85 9.25 -14.32
N GLU A 18 -7.50 8.95 -15.57
CA GLU A 18 -8.43 9.03 -16.70
C GLU A 18 -9.61 8.04 -16.56
N TRP A 19 -9.32 6.80 -16.12
CA TRP A 19 -10.38 5.83 -15.86
C TRP A 19 -11.32 6.33 -14.76
N LEU A 20 -10.77 6.82 -13.65
CA LEU A 20 -11.57 7.32 -12.54
C LEU A 20 -12.42 8.53 -12.97
N GLN A 21 -11.84 9.49 -13.71
CA GLN A 21 -12.56 10.67 -14.22
C GLN A 21 -13.78 10.28 -15.07
N ARG A 22 -13.64 9.27 -15.93
CA ARG A 22 -14.77 8.78 -16.75
C ARG A 22 -15.86 8.08 -15.93
N ASN A 23 -15.54 7.63 -14.72
CA ASN A 23 -16.42 6.82 -13.87
C ASN A 23 -16.89 7.55 -12.59
N LEU A 24 -16.54 8.81 -12.35
CA LEU A 24 -16.87 9.54 -11.12
C LEU A 24 -18.38 9.52 -10.77
N GLY A 25 -19.26 9.55 -11.77
CA GLY A 25 -20.70 9.50 -11.57
C GLY A 25 -21.27 8.10 -11.24
N ASN A 26 -20.44 7.06 -11.20
CA ASN A 26 -20.90 5.71 -10.93
C ASN A 26 -21.20 5.51 -9.43
N LYS A 27 -22.45 5.29 -9.09
CA LYS A 27 -22.93 5.10 -7.70
C LYS A 27 -22.35 3.86 -7.01
N ASN A 28 -21.77 2.94 -7.77
CA ASN A 28 -21.11 1.75 -7.24
C ASN A 28 -19.61 2.01 -6.91
N LEU A 29 -19.10 3.20 -7.16
CA LEU A 29 -17.76 3.58 -6.71
C LEU A 29 -17.80 4.25 -5.34
N ARG A 30 -16.82 3.95 -4.53
CA ARG A 30 -16.53 4.65 -3.28
C ARG A 30 -15.04 5.00 -3.24
N ILE A 31 -14.75 6.28 -3.12
CA ILE A 31 -13.39 6.82 -3.24
C ILE A 31 -12.94 7.28 -1.85
N TYR A 32 -11.72 6.92 -1.44
CA TYR A 32 -11.17 7.30 -0.15
C TYR A 32 -9.80 7.95 -0.28
N ASP A 33 -9.67 9.10 0.35
CA ASP A 33 -8.38 9.72 0.61
C ASP A 33 -7.77 9.11 1.88
N CYS A 34 -6.60 8.48 1.73
CA CYS A 34 -5.87 7.81 2.80
C CYS A 34 -4.64 8.63 3.25
N THR A 35 -4.58 9.92 2.93
CA THR A 35 -3.40 10.75 3.16
C THR A 35 -3.04 10.83 4.63
N THR A 36 -1.78 10.52 4.91
CA THR A 36 -1.18 10.62 6.24
C THR A 36 0.23 11.20 6.09
N PHE A 37 0.66 12.05 6.99
CA PHE A 37 2.00 12.63 7.00
C PHE A 37 2.84 12.05 8.13
N LEU A 38 4.12 11.92 7.88
CA LEU A 38 5.12 11.58 8.90
C LEU A 38 6.11 12.73 9.02
N HIS A 39 6.22 13.24 10.23
CA HIS A 39 7.23 14.21 10.62
C HIS A 39 8.35 13.47 11.34
N TYR A 40 9.46 13.25 10.66
CA TYR A 40 10.57 12.49 11.21
C TYR A 40 11.28 13.25 12.33
N THR A 41 11.62 12.50 13.38
CA THR A 41 12.30 13.02 14.59
C THR A 41 13.67 12.35 14.69
N ASP A 42 14.58 12.69 13.78
CA ASP A 42 15.82 11.95 13.55
C ASP A 42 16.73 11.82 14.79
N ASP A 43 16.60 12.73 15.76
CA ASP A 43 17.39 12.74 16.99
C ASP A 43 16.69 12.13 18.22
N HIS A 44 15.48 11.56 18.06
CA HIS A 44 14.74 11.02 19.19
C HIS A 44 14.96 9.52 19.35
N PRO A 45 15.50 9.04 20.47
CA PRO A 45 15.96 7.66 20.64
C PRO A 45 14.86 6.59 20.59
N SER A 46 13.60 6.98 20.80
CA SER A 46 12.48 6.03 20.87
C SER A 46 11.25 6.44 20.03
N LYS A 47 11.32 7.55 19.31
CA LYS A 47 10.21 8.08 18.54
C LYS A 47 10.68 8.47 17.13
N PRO A 48 10.58 7.58 16.15
CA PRO A 48 11.12 7.83 14.82
C PRO A 48 10.36 8.90 14.02
N TYR A 49 9.10 9.15 14.35
CA TYR A 49 8.25 10.15 13.68
C TYR A 49 7.00 10.49 14.50
N ASP A 50 6.42 11.64 14.21
CA ASP A 50 5.06 12.01 14.54
C ASP A 50 4.13 11.70 13.35
N VAL A 51 2.90 11.29 13.67
CA VAL A 51 1.86 11.02 12.66
C VAL A 51 0.89 12.19 12.64
N GLU A 52 0.69 12.76 11.46
CA GLU A 52 -0.34 13.78 11.22
C GLU A 52 -1.37 13.25 10.21
N SER A 53 -2.65 13.41 10.56
CA SER A 53 -3.76 13.07 9.66
C SER A 53 -3.83 14.05 8.49
N GLY A 54 -4.01 13.55 7.28
CA GLY A 54 -4.26 14.38 6.09
C GLY A 54 -5.65 15.00 6.01
N HIS A 55 -6.48 14.86 7.06
CA HIS A 55 -7.88 15.28 7.05
C HIS A 55 -8.06 16.77 6.75
N GLN A 56 -7.18 17.64 7.28
CA GLN A 56 -7.27 19.09 7.03
C GLN A 56 -6.97 19.44 5.55
N ASP A 57 -6.08 18.71 4.91
CA ASP A 57 -5.79 18.88 3.50
C ASP A 57 -6.95 18.36 2.63
N TYR A 58 -7.52 17.21 3.00
CA TYR A 58 -8.72 16.66 2.39
C TYR A 58 -9.90 17.65 2.46
N LEU A 59 -10.15 18.30 3.61
CA LEU A 59 -11.23 19.29 3.73
C LEU A 59 -11.05 20.49 2.81
N ARG A 60 -9.82 20.85 2.48
CA ARG A 60 -9.53 21.96 1.57
C ARG A 60 -9.72 21.56 0.11
N GLU A 61 -9.27 20.38 -0.26
CA GLU A 61 -9.38 19.89 -1.63
C GLU A 61 -9.18 18.36 -1.70
N HIS A 62 -10.06 17.69 -2.41
CA HIS A 62 -10.01 16.26 -2.66
C HIS A 62 -10.69 15.89 -3.99
N ILE A 63 -10.54 14.66 -4.45
CA ILE A 63 -11.23 14.15 -5.64
C ILE A 63 -12.74 14.12 -5.37
N SER A 64 -13.54 14.68 -6.28
CA SER A 64 -14.99 14.81 -6.09
C SER A 64 -15.67 13.50 -5.66
N GLY A 65 -16.46 13.58 -4.60
CA GLY A 65 -17.14 12.46 -3.99
C GLY A 65 -16.28 11.59 -3.07
N ALA A 66 -15.00 11.85 -2.92
CA ALA A 66 -14.15 11.08 -2.01
C ALA A 66 -14.51 11.35 -0.54
N SER A 67 -14.47 10.30 0.27
CA SER A 67 -14.49 10.38 1.74
C SER A 67 -13.07 10.26 2.30
N PHE A 68 -12.85 10.70 3.53
CA PHE A 68 -11.56 10.56 4.20
C PHE A 68 -11.49 9.27 5.02
N LEU A 69 -10.33 8.60 4.96
CA LEU A 69 -10.02 7.42 5.76
C LEU A 69 -8.76 7.68 6.59
N ASP A 70 -8.92 7.84 7.90
CA ASP A 70 -7.79 8.01 8.82
C ASP A 70 -7.19 6.65 9.20
N LEU A 71 -6.01 6.40 8.65
CA LEU A 71 -5.33 5.12 8.81
C LEU A 71 -4.94 4.84 10.27
N GLN A 72 -4.49 5.87 11.01
CA GLN A 72 -4.05 5.68 12.39
C GLN A 72 -5.24 5.55 13.36
N ILE A 73 -6.29 6.33 13.16
CA ILE A 73 -7.40 6.40 14.13
C ILE A 73 -8.45 5.32 13.86
N GLN A 74 -8.79 5.08 12.59
CA GLN A 74 -9.95 4.25 12.25
C GLN A 74 -9.60 2.78 12.01
N ILE A 75 -8.39 2.48 11.49
CA ILE A 75 -8.03 1.13 11.05
C ILE A 75 -6.67 0.65 11.59
N SER A 76 -6.14 1.27 12.63
CA SER A 76 -4.99 0.78 13.38
C SER A 76 -5.38 0.38 14.80
N ASP A 77 -4.57 -0.48 15.41
CA ASP A 77 -4.77 -0.91 16.79
C ASP A 77 -4.45 0.24 17.76
N PRO A 78 -5.44 0.78 18.51
CA PRO A 78 -5.23 1.89 19.44
C PRO A 78 -4.48 1.47 20.72
N GLU A 79 -4.48 0.18 21.06
CA GLU A 79 -3.82 -0.34 22.28
C GLU A 79 -2.33 -0.59 22.04
N SER A 80 -1.88 -0.59 20.77
CA SER A 80 -0.48 -0.79 20.45
C SER A 80 0.37 0.42 20.79
N GLN A 81 1.54 0.17 21.39
CA GLN A 81 2.57 1.20 21.58
C GLN A 81 3.18 1.67 20.22
N TYR A 82 3.01 0.90 19.16
CA TYR A 82 3.52 1.23 17.83
C TYR A 82 2.42 1.79 16.94
N LYS A 83 2.80 2.75 16.11
CA LYS A 83 1.88 3.33 15.11
C LYS A 83 1.60 2.33 13.99
N PHE A 84 0.41 2.44 13.40
CA PHE A 84 -0.04 1.63 12.26
C PHE A 84 -0.06 0.11 12.49
N THR A 85 -0.08 -0.33 13.73
CA THR A 85 -0.22 -1.76 14.04
C THR A 85 -1.56 -2.27 13.52
N LEU A 86 -1.53 -3.46 12.91
CA LEU A 86 -2.73 -4.12 12.41
C LEU A 86 -3.63 -4.50 13.61
N PRO A 87 -4.90 -4.06 13.64
CA PRO A 87 -5.84 -4.51 14.67
C PRO A 87 -6.26 -5.97 14.42
N ASP A 88 -6.99 -6.56 15.37
CA ASP A 88 -7.62 -7.84 15.12
C ASP A 88 -8.62 -7.77 13.95
N ILE A 89 -8.87 -8.94 13.33
CA ILE A 89 -9.64 -9.04 12.09
C ILE A 89 -11.08 -8.57 12.26
N GLU A 90 -11.71 -8.89 13.37
CA GLU A 90 -13.10 -8.51 13.64
C GLU A 90 -13.21 -6.98 13.77
N ARG A 91 -12.33 -6.36 14.53
CA ARG A 91 -12.26 -4.92 14.67
C ARG A 91 -12.02 -4.23 13.34
N LEU A 92 -11.07 -4.74 12.54
CA LEU A 92 -10.75 -4.18 11.22
C LEU A 92 -11.94 -4.27 10.27
N SER A 93 -12.60 -5.42 10.20
CA SER A 93 -13.79 -5.64 9.37
C SER A 93 -14.94 -4.72 9.78
N ASN A 94 -15.19 -4.58 11.08
CA ASN A 94 -16.18 -3.66 11.62
C ASN A 94 -15.86 -2.20 11.29
N SER A 95 -14.58 -1.82 11.32
CA SER A 95 -14.15 -0.48 10.94
C SER A 95 -14.39 -0.20 9.46
N PHE A 96 -14.05 -1.14 8.58
CA PHE A 96 -14.32 -1.01 7.14
C PHE A 96 -15.83 -0.90 6.88
N GLY A 97 -16.67 -1.73 7.48
CA GLY A 97 -18.11 -1.63 7.34
C GLY A 97 -18.67 -0.28 7.80
N LYS A 98 -18.17 0.27 8.91
CA LYS A 98 -18.57 1.60 9.41
C LYS A 98 -18.17 2.72 8.46
N LEU A 99 -17.03 2.59 7.79
CA LEU A 99 -16.57 3.53 6.77
C LEU A 99 -17.36 3.41 5.46
N GLY A 100 -18.14 2.34 5.31
CA GLY A 100 -18.87 2.08 4.09
C GLY A 100 -18.07 1.28 3.06
N ILE A 101 -16.99 0.65 3.45
CA ILE A 101 -16.22 -0.26 2.59
C ILE A 101 -16.87 -1.64 2.67
N GLY A 102 -17.17 -2.24 1.54
CA GLY A 102 -17.83 -3.54 1.41
C GLY A 102 -18.73 -3.63 0.20
N ASP A 103 -19.41 -4.77 0.05
CA ASP A 103 -20.31 -5.03 -1.09
C ASP A 103 -21.48 -4.04 -1.15
N PRO A 104 -21.94 -3.70 -2.35
CA PRO A 104 -21.46 -4.16 -3.68
C PRO A 104 -20.45 -3.19 -4.32
N TYR A 105 -19.77 -2.35 -3.58
CA TYR A 105 -19.05 -1.19 -4.09
C TYR A 105 -17.64 -1.54 -4.56
N HIS A 106 -17.17 -0.88 -5.62
CA HIS A 106 -15.77 -0.84 -6.00
C HIS A 106 -15.07 0.27 -5.22
N ILE A 107 -14.09 -0.09 -4.42
CA ILE A 107 -13.36 0.82 -3.54
C ILE A 107 -12.13 1.35 -4.26
N ILE A 108 -12.02 2.66 -4.33
CA ILE A 108 -10.86 3.35 -4.91
C ILE A 108 -10.11 4.07 -3.80
N LEU A 109 -8.82 3.79 -3.69
CA LEU A 109 -7.95 4.34 -2.67
C LEU A 109 -6.91 5.25 -3.30
N TYR A 110 -6.70 6.42 -2.71
CA TYR A 110 -5.61 7.30 -3.12
C TYR A 110 -4.98 8.02 -1.93
N SER A 111 -3.87 8.70 -2.17
CA SER A 111 -3.22 9.60 -1.23
C SER A 111 -2.47 10.70 -1.96
N THR A 112 -2.15 11.78 -1.27
CA THR A 112 -1.53 12.98 -1.85
C THR A 112 0.00 12.86 -1.91
N ASN A 113 0.62 12.32 -0.88
CA ASN A 113 2.06 12.37 -0.63
C ASN A 113 2.80 11.04 -0.88
N GLY A 114 2.23 10.18 -1.72
CA GLY A 114 2.80 8.89 -2.12
C GLY A 114 1.82 7.75 -1.93
N LEU A 115 2.00 6.68 -2.72
CA LEU A 115 1.04 5.56 -2.79
C LEU A 115 1.04 4.66 -1.55
N GLN A 116 2.05 4.74 -0.68
CA GLN A 116 2.22 3.83 0.47
C GLN A 116 1.00 3.81 1.41
N TRP A 117 0.27 4.90 1.53
CA TRP A 117 -0.91 4.98 2.39
C TRP A 117 -2.09 4.24 1.78
N ALA A 118 -2.37 4.50 0.51
CA ALA A 118 -3.41 3.81 -0.24
C ALA A 118 -3.10 2.31 -0.39
N THR A 119 -1.84 1.95 -0.68
CA THR A 119 -1.43 0.54 -0.78
C THR A 119 -1.53 -0.19 0.54
N ARG A 120 -1.26 0.47 1.68
CA ARG A 120 -1.46 -0.12 3.01
C ARG A 120 -2.92 -0.48 3.25
N VAL A 121 -3.85 0.45 2.95
CA VAL A 121 -5.29 0.20 3.09
C VAL A 121 -5.76 -0.88 2.13
N TRP A 122 -5.30 -0.84 0.87
CA TRP A 122 -5.59 -1.85 -0.15
C TRP A 122 -5.23 -3.25 0.34
N TRP A 123 -4.03 -3.39 0.90
CA TRP A 123 -3.52 -4.68 1.40
C TRP A 123 -4.33 -5.21 2.57
N MET A 124 -4.78 -4.34 3.48
CA MET A 124 -5.64 -4.71 4.60
C MET A 124 -7.02 -5.19 4.13
N ILE A 125 -7.60 -4.52 3.14
CA ILE A 125 -8.89 -4.89 2.53
C ILE A 125 -8.75 -6.23 1.78
N TYR A 126 -7.72 -6.36 0.95
CA TYR A 126 -7.45 -7.54 0.15
C TYR A 126 -7.13 -8.77 1.02
N MET A 127 -6.38 -8.61 2.11
CA MET A 127 -6.11 -9.66 3.10
C MET A 127 -7.39 -10.28 3.67
N LEU A 128 -8.41 -9.47 3.86
CA LEU A 128 -9.72 -9.92 4.36
C LEU A 128 -10.61 -10.55 3.29
N GLY A 129 -10.10 -10.69 2.07
CA GLY A 129 -10.78 -11.37 0.96
C GLY A 129 -11.69 -10.46 0.13
N TYR A 130 -11.61 -9.15 0.29
CA TYR A 130 -12.35 -8.21 -0.55
C TYR A 130 -11.49 -7.77 -1.73
N GLU A 131 -11.84 -8.25 -2.92
CA GLU A 131 -11.03 -8.08 -4.14
C GLU A 131 -11.45 -6.86 -4.98
N ASN A 132 -12.66 -6.32 -4.76
CA ASN A 132 -13.18 -5.18 -5.53
C ASN A 132 -12.61 -3.85 -5.00
N VAL A 133 -11.29 -3.74 -4.97
CA VAL A 133 -10.55 -2.60 -4.46
C VAL A 133 -9.38 -2.26 -5.37
N SER A 134 -9.19 -0.98 -5.69
CA SER A 134 -8.12 -0.49 -6.56
C SER A 134 -7.41 0.72 -5.98
N ILE A 135 -6.19 0.95 -6.43
CA ILE A 135 -5.36 2.10 -6.09
C ILE A 135 -5.34 3.04 -7.29
N LEU A 136 -5.55 4.33 -7.05
CA LEU A 136 -5.38 5.37 -8.06
C LEU A 136 -3.90 5.65 -8.26
N ASN A 137 -3.36 5.25 -9.40
CA ASN A 137 -1.94 5.44 -9.72
C ASN A 137 -1.60 6.94 -9.84
N GLY A 138 -0.61 7.39 -9.06
CA GLY A 138 -0.20 8.79 -8.96
C GLY A 138 -1.04 9.63 -7.98
N GLY A 139 -2.17 9.10 -7.46
CA GLY A 139 -3.00 9.73 -6.42
C GLY A 139 -3.50 11.13 -6.78
N LEU A 140 -3.71 11.98 -5.76
CA LEU A 140 -4.21 13.34 -5.94
C LEU A 140 -3.26 14.21 -6.77
N ARG A 141 -1.97 13.95 -6.70
CA ARG A 141 -0.98 14.71 -7.45
C ARG A 141 -1.16 14.55 -8.97
N GLU A 142 -1.32 13.33 -9.45
CA GLU A 142 -1.56 13.07 -10.88
C GLU A 142 -2.95 13.55 -11.31
N TRP A 143 -3.95 13.44 -10.44
CA TRP A 143 -5.28 13.99 -10.66
C TRP A 143 -5.23 15.49 -10.96
N LYS A 144 -4.54 16.27 -10.11
CA LYS A 144 -4.32 17.71 -10.30
C LYS A 144 -3.53 18.03 -11.55
N ARG A 145 -2.52 17.22 -11.87
CA ARG A 145 -1.68 17.41 -13.06
C ARG A 145 -2.48 17.28 -14.37
N ASN A 146 -3.54 16.45 -14.35
CA ASN A 146 -4.48 16.33 -15.46
C ASN A 146 -5.56 17.42 -15.45
N ASN A 147 -5.53 18.37 -14.51
CA ASN A 147 -6.52 19.44 -14.33
C ASN A 147 -7.96 18.91 -14.16
N TYR A 148 -8.13 17.78 -13.49
CA TYR A 148 -9.45 17.26 -13.15
C TYR A 148 -10.04 17.97 -11.93
N ASP A 149 -11.38 18.04 -11.88
CA ASP A 149 -12.10 18.77 -10.86
C ASP A 149 -11.87 18.23 -9.45
N LEU A 150 -11.83 19.17 -8.50
CA LEU A 150 -11.69 18.93 -7.08
C LEU A 150 -12.92 19.42 -6.35
N GLU A 151 -13.13 18.88 -5.17
CA GLU A 151 -14.17 19.23 -4.22
C GLU A 151 -13.55 19.64 -2.90
N SER A 152 -14.29 20.38 -2.07
CA SER A 152 -13.93 20.76 -0.71
C SER A 152 -15.06 20.42 0.25
N GLY A 153 -14.76 20.30 1.53
CA GLY A 153 -15.73 19.93 2.55
C GLY A 153 -15.60 18.46 2.93
N GLU A 154 -16.64 17.87 3.47
CA GLU A 154 -16.60 16.51 4.01
C GLU A 154 -17.67 15.63 3.40
N ASN A 155 -17.28 14.47 2.90
CA ASN A 155 -18.16 13.44 2.36
C ASN A 155 -18.14 12.19 3.22
N PHE A 156 -19.29 11.55 3.32
CA PHE A 156 -19.45 10.29 4.05
C PHE A 156 -20.22 9.27 3.20
N TYR A 157 -19.77 8.04 3.27
CA TYR A 157 -20.54 6.93 2.74
C TYR A 157 -21.43 6.28 3.81
N SER A 158 -22.59 5.78 3.40
CA SER A 158 -23.41 4.95 4.27
C SER A 158 -22.71 3.67 4.66
N LYS A 159 -22.92 3.21 5.88
CA LYS A 159 -22.37 1.94 6.38
C LYS A 159 -22.74 0.77 5.47
N THR A 160 -21.86 -0.21 5.40
CA THR A 160 -22.07 -1.49 4.71
C THR A 160 -21.78 -2.64 5.65
N GLU A 161 -22.15 -3.84 5.24
CA GLU A 161 -21.59 -5.05 5.81
C GLU A 161 -20.29 -5.36 5.08
N PHE A 162 -19.23 -5.53 5.85
CA PHE A 162 -17.95 -6.00 5.32
C PHE A 162 -17.83 -7.49 5.63
N SER A 163 -18.09 -8.32 4.62
CA SER A 163 -17.99 -9.78 4.75
C SER A 163 -16.52 -10.19 4.61
N ASN A 164 -15.86 -10.52 5.71
CA ASN A 164 -14.55 -11.13 5.66
C ASN A 164 -14.70 -12.64 5.42
N SER A 165 -14.08 -13.13 4.37
CA SER A 165 -14.14 -14.56 4.03
C SER A 165 -12.82 -15.30 4.24
N LYS A 166 -11.70 -14.59 4.35
CA LYS A 166 -10.38 -15.23 4.41
C LYS A 166 -9.36 -14.30 5.10
N ASN A 167 -8.69 -14.79 6.11
CA ASN A 167 -7.38 -14.28 6.49
C ASN A 167 -6.34 -15.00 5.62
N GLN A 168 -5.76 -14.33 4.65
CA GLN A 168 -4.82 -14.95 3.73
C GLN A 168 -3.39 -15.03 4.28
N GLY A 169 -3.18 -14.63 5.56
CA GLY A 169 -1.86 -14.75 6.20
C GLY A 169 -0.77 -13.83 5.61
N PHE A 170 -1.17 -12.73 4.97
CA PHE A 170 -0.22 -11.81 4.33
C PHE A 170 0.62 -10.97 5.29
N PHE A 171 0.19 -10.86 6.55
CA PHE A 171 0.96 -10.21 7.59
C PHE A 171 1.56 -11.29 8.49
N VAL A 172 2.86 -11.24 8.65
CA VAL A 172 3.62 -12.20 9.43
C VAL A 172 4.20 -11.54 10.68
N GLY A 173 4.30 -12.33 11.76
CA GLY A 173 4.87 -11.90 13.00
C GLY A 173 6.38 -12.13 13.09
N LYS A 174 6.94 -11.84 14.27
CA LYS A 174 8.37 -11.97 14.55
C LYS A 174 8.87 -13.42 14.34
N GLU A 175 8.13 -14.42 14.86
CA GLU A 175 8.54 -15.82 14.79
C GLU A 175 8.65 -16.30 13.33
N GLN A 176 7.63 -16.01 12.52
CA GLN A 176 7.63 -16.35 11.10
C GLN A 176 8.77 -15.63 10.34
N THR A 177 9.11 -14.40 10.75
CA THR A 177 10.24 -13.67 10.17
C THR A 177 11.57 -14.35 10.53
N LEU A 178 11.73 -14.84 11.77
CA LEU A 178 12.92 -15.58 12.19
C LEU A 178 13.03 -16.90 11.41
N ASP A 179 11.94 -17.65 11.26
CA ASP A 179 11.93 -18.89 10.46
C ASP A 179 12.33 -18.61 9.00
N ALA A 180 11.84 -17.52 8.42
CA ALA A 180 12.16 -17.11 7.05
C ALA A 180 13.64 -16.73 6.86
N MET A 181 14.34 -16.30 7.90
CA MET A 181 15.79 -16.00 7.81
C MET A 181 16.63 -17.27 7.59
N GLU A 182 16.11 -18.43 7.98
CA GLU A 182 16.77 -19.73 7.83
C GLU A 182 16.31 -20.49 6.58
N ASP A 183 15.23 -20.05 5.93
CA ASP A 183 14.68 -20.68 4.71
C ASP A 183 15.31 -20.10 3.44
N ASN A 184 16.13 -20.88 2.76
CA ASN A 184 16.76 -20.50 1.49
C ASN A 184 15.76 -20.22 0.34
N ARG A 185 14.47 -20.56 0.51
CA ARG A 185 13.40 -20.27 -0.46
C ARG A 185 12.74 -18.92 -0.22
N CYS A 186 13.09 -18.25 0.88
CA CYS A 186 12.55 -16.96 1.27
C CYS A 186 13.64 -15.88 1.22
N ILE A 187 13.27 -14.70 0.71
CA ILE A 187 14.12 -13.52 0.73
C ILE A 187 13.43 -12.42 1.55
N LEU A 188 14.16 -11.88 2.52
CA LEU A 188 13.71 -10.71 3.26
C LEU A 188 14.12 -9.44 2.51
N ILE A 189 13.14 -8.57 2.23
CA ILE A 189 13.37 -7.29 1.56
C ILE A 189 13.13 -6.16 2.56
N ASN A 190 14.15 -5.34 2.75
CA ASN A 190 14.04 -4.05 3.43
C ASN A 190 13.58 -3.00 2.42
N ALA A 191 12.35 -2.47 2.61
CA ALA A 191 11.77 -1.47 1.72
C ALA A 191 12.08 -0.01 2.12
N LEU A 192 12.88 0.20 3.17
CA LEU A 192 13.36 1.51 3.61
C LEU A 192 14.48 2.04 2.72
N THR A 193 14.85 3.29 2.94
CA THR A 193 15.95 3.95 2.24
C THR A 193 17.29 3.28 2.50
N ARG A 194 18.26 3.49 1.61
CA ARG A 194 19.57 2.83 1.65
C ARG A 194 20.38 3.20 2.89
N ASP A 195 20.32 4.44 3.33
CA ASP A 195 20.97 4.92 4.56
C ASP A 195 20.51 4.15 5.80
N ILE A 196 19.20 3.90 5.92
CA ILE A 196 18.65 3.10 7.02
C ILE A 196 19.13 1.65 6.91
N HIS A 197 19.03 1.05 5.71
CA HIS A 197 19.48 -0.32 5.49
C HIS A 197 20.96 -0.52 5.78
N ASN A 198 21.81 0.44 5.43
CA ASN A 198 23.26 0.40 5.65
C ASN A 198 23.64 0.68 7.11
N GLY A 199 22.72 1.15 7.94
CA GLY A 199 23.00 1.52 9.32
C GLY A 199 23.62 2.92 9.47
N GLU A 200 23.46 3.77 8.48
CA GLU A 200 23.91 5.17 8.47
C GLU A 200 22.95 6.10 9.22
N SER A 201 21.70 5.65 9.43
CA SER A 201 20.65 6.37 10.15
C SER A 201 20.24 5.63 11.41
N THR A 202 20.01 6.38 12.49
CA THR A 202 19.49 5.92 13.79
C THR A 202 17.99 6.12 13.96
N ARG A 203 17.28 6.54 12.92
CA ARG A 203 15.86 6.93 12.95
C ARG A 203 14.95 5.95 13.67
N TYR A 204 15.18 4.65 13.57
CA TYR A 204 14.40 3.62 14.24
C TYR A 204 15.09 3.06 15.49
N GLY A 205 15.95 3.85 16.12
CA GLY A 205 16.69 3.51 17.33
C GLY A 205 17.97 2.75 17.04
N ARG A 206 17.89 1.43 16.82
CA ARG A 206 19.07 0.63 16.49
C ARG A 206 19.37 0.68 14.99
N PRO A 207 20.57 1.17 14.58
CA PRO A 207 20.96 1.21 13.17
C PRO A 207 21.05 -0.18 12.54
N GLY A 208 20.82 -0.28 11.24
CA GLY A 208 21.03 -1.48 10.46
C GLY A 208 19.75 -2.16 9.97
N ARG A 209 19.85 -3.45 9.73
CA ARG A 209 18.83 -4.24 9.06
C ARG A 209 18.71 -5.63 9.70
N ILE A 210 17.65 -6.35 9.33
CA ILE A 210 17.57 -7.80 9.61
C ILE A 210 18.70 -8.50 8.85
N PRO A 211 19.53 -9.33 9.52
CA PRO A 211 20.61 -10.03 8.86
C PRO A 211 20.14 -10.84 7.65
N GLY A 212 20.92 -10.84 6.57
CA GLY A 212 20.58 -11.55 5.34
C GLY A 212 19.56 -10.84 4.43
N SER A 213 18.90 -9.76 4.91
CA SER A 213 17.96 -9.03 4.06
C SER A 213 18.66 -8.22 2.97
N ILE A 214 18.00 -8.08 1.84
CA ILE A 214 18.39 -7.20 0.75
C ILE A 214 17.61 -5.89 0.80
N ASN A 215 18.12 -4.85 0.14
CA ASN A 215 17.45 -3.57 0.09
C ASN A 215 16.84 -3.31 -1.29
N ILE A 216 15.54 -3.18 -1.33
CA ILE A 216 14.79 -2.65 -2.47
C ILE A 216 13.89 -1.55 -1.91
N PRO A 217 14.38 -0.31 -1.87
CA PRO A 217 13.57 0.81 -1.41
C PRO A 217 12.27 0.91 -2.20
N PHE A 218 11.17 1.23 -1.52
CA PHE A 218 9.89 1.47 -2.17
C PHE A 218 10.00 2.49 -3.33
N SER A 219 10.83 3.52 -3.17
CA SER A 219 11.09 4.52 -4.20
C SER A 219 11.67 3.95 -5.50
N ASP A 220 12.34 2.80 -5.45
CA ASP A 220 12.89 2.17 -6.66
C ASP A 220 11.79 1.59 -7.57
N LEU A 221 10.60 1.38 -7.04
CA LEU A 221 9.42 0.90 -7.78
C LEU A 221 8.53 2.04 -8.28
N MET A 222 8.89 3.28 -7.97
CA MET A 222 8.17 4.49 -8.34
C MET A 222 8.92 5.28 -9.41
N ASP A 223 8.20 5.95 -10.28
CA ASP A 223 8.75 7.02 -11.10
C ASP A 223 8.94 8.27 -10.24
N THR A 224 10.14 8.82 -10.25
CA THR A 224 10.51 9.95 -9.38
C THR A 224 9.83 11.27 -9.74
N ASN A 225 9.37 11.43 -10.98
CA ASN A 225 8.76 12.66 -11.47
C ASN A 225 7.24 12.65 -11.30
N THR A 226 6.62 11.51 -11.60
CA THR A 226 5.16 11.35 -11.60
C THR A 226 4.63 10.80 -10.29
N HIS A 227 5.47 10.13 -9.49
CA HIS A 227 5.09 9.36 -8.30
C HIS A 227 4.11 8.22 -8.61
N MET A 228 4.07 7.79 -9.86
CA MET A 228 3.33 6.61 -10.29
C MET A 228 4.18 5.35 -10.10
N LEU A 229 3.54 4.22 -10.02
CA LEU A 229 4.24 2.93 -10.13
C LEU A 229 4.93 2.83 -11.49
N LYS A 230 6.14 2.32 -11.50
CA LYS A 230 6.85 1.95 -12.72
C LYS A 230 6.04 0.92 -13.51
N SER A 231 6.28 0.85 -14.80
CA SER A 231 5.69 -0.21 -15.63
C SER A 231 6.07 -1.61 -15.10
N PRO A 232 5.26 -2.64 -15.37
CA PRO A 232 5.57 -4.02 -14.96
C PRO A 232 6.96 -4.48 -15.37
N LYS A 233 7.40 -4.10 -16.56
CA LYS A 233 8.74 -4.41 -17.07
C LYS A 233 9.86 -3.75 -16.28
N GLU A 234 9.70 -2.47 -15.96
CA GLU A 234 10.68 -1.73 -15.15
C GLU A 234 10.72 -2.23 -13.71
N ALA A 235 9.54 -2.50 -13.11
CA ALA A 235 9.45 -3.09 -11.79
C ALA A 235 10.13 -4.46 -11.74
N LEU A 236 9.88 -5.33 -12.72
CA LEU A 236 10.54 -6.62 -12.83
C LEU A 236 12.07 -6.47 -12.88
N SER A 237 12.58 -5.51 -13.65
CA SER A 237 14.03 -5.29 -13.76
C SER A 237 14.68 -4.91 -12.43
N VAL A 238 13.95 -4.30 -11.50
CA VAL A 238 14.45 -4.00 -10.15
C VAL A 238 14.68 -5.30 -9.37
N PHE A 239 13.75 -6.24 -9.43
CA PHE A 239 13.88 -7.53 -8.74
C PHE A 239 14.93 -8.43 -9.39
N GLU A 240 15.02 -8.46 -10.73
CA GLU A 240 16.01 -9.24 -11.47
C GLU A 240 17.46 -8.86 -11.12
N LYS A 241 17.74 -7.58 -10.86
CA LYS A 241 19.06 -7.12 -10.40
C LYS A 241 19.50 -7.81 -9.09
N HIS A 242 18.55 -8.22 -8.28
CA HIS A 242 18.77 -8.93 -7.04
C HIS A 242 18.60 -10.46 -7.18
N LYS A 243 18.48 -10.96 -8.43
CA LYS A 243 18.26 -12.37 -8.75
C LYS A 243 16.98 -12.96 -8.14
N ILE A 244 15.99 -12.12 -7.89
CA ILE A 244 14.70 -12.53 -7.37
C ILE A 244 13.84 -12.99 -8.55
N THR A 245 13.34 -14.22 -8.45
CA THR A 245 12.47 -14.87 -9.43
C THR A 245 11.07 -15.07 -8.85
N LYS A 246 10.12 -15.51 -9.68
CA LYS A 246 8.74 -15.80 -9.27
C LYS A 246 8.61 -16.98 -8.30
N ASP A 247 9.61 -17.85 -8.24
CA ASP A 247 9.59 -19.05 -7.39
C ASP A 247 10.07 -18.80 -5.96
N ILE A 248 10.60 -17.60 -5.71
CA ILE A 248 11.15 -17.21 -4.41
C ILE A 248 10.03 -16.54 -3.59
N GLU A 249 9.86 -16.97 -2.35
CA GLU A 249 9.02 -16.30 -1.38
C GLU A 249 9.66 -15.00 -0.91
N ILE A 250 8.85 -13.95 -0.77
CA ILE A 250 9.33 -12.63 -0.36
C ILE A 250 8.61 -12.22 0.92
N LEU A 251 9.40 -11.86 1.94
CA LEU A 251 8.93 -11.14 3.11
C LEU A 251 9.45 -9.69 3.06
N ASN A 252 8.53 -8.75 2.90
CA ASN A 252 8.87 -7.33 2.94
C ASN A 252 8.77 -6.80 4.35
N TYR A 253 9.70 -5.95 4.77
CA TYR A 253 9.63 -5.22 6.01
C TYR A 253 10.07 -3.76 5.86
N CYS A 254 9.59 -2.93 6.79
CA CYS A 254 9.96 -1.52 6.89
C CYS A 254 9.94 -1.05 8.35
N GLY A 255 10.05 0.25 8.59
CA GLY A 255 10.10 0.82 9.94
C GLY A 255 8.75 1.11 10.61
N GLY A 256 7.64 1.07 9.88
CA GLY A 256 6.31 1.46 10.40
C GLY A 256 5.17 0.65 9.81
N CYS A 257 5.40 -0.58 9.38
CA CYS A 257 4.38 -1.46 8.80
C CYS A 257 3.64 -0.89 7.56
N LEU A 258 4.23 0.09 6.85
CA LEU A 258 3.59 0.79 5.74
C LEU A 258 4.01 0.27 4.37
N LEU A 259 5.26 -0.17 4.22
CA LEU A 259 5.85 -0.48 2.92
C LEU A 259 5.82 -1.98 2.57
N TYR A 260 5.00 -2.77 3.24
CA TYR A 260 4.80 -4.20 2.93
C TYR A 260 4.12 -4.44 1.57
N THR A 261 3.61 -3.39 0.96
CA THR A 261 2.76 -3.42 -0.22
C THR A 261 3.52 -3.11 -1.50
N SER A 262 4.84 -3.24 -1.48
CA SER A 262 5.62 -3.15 -2.71
C SER A 262 5.26 -4.31 -3.64
N PRO A 263 5.02 -4.07 -4.94
CA PRO A 263 4.81 -5.14 -5.90
C PRO A 263 6.01 -6.10 -5.90
N SER A 264 5.73 -7.38 -6.07
CA SER A 264 6.75 -8.42 -6.15
C SER A 264 6.78 -9.03 -7.57
N PRO A 265 7.81 -9.80 -7.95
CA PRO A 265 7.81 -10.52 -9.21
C PRO A 265 6.61 -11.48 -9.37
N ARG A 266 6.00 -11.92 -8.26
CA ARG A 266 4.79 -12.74 -8.27
C ARG A 266 3.55 -11.97 -8.71
N ASP A 267 3.55 -10.64 -8.55
CA ASP A 267 2.44 -9.77 -8.95
C ASP A 267 2.52 -9.40 -10.44
N LEU A 268 3.59 -9.84 -11.12
CA LEU A 268 3.80 -9.64 -12.54
C LEU A 268 3.34 -10.88 -13.31
N SER A 269 2.44 -10.70 -14.27
CA SER A 269 2.02 -11.76 -15.18
C SER A 269 2.74 -11.69 -16.52
N THR A 270 2.95 -12.85 -17.14
CA THR A 270 3.29 -12.95 -18.55
C THR A 270 2.14 -13.65 -19.26
N SER A 271 1.86 -13.32 -20.51
CA SER A 271 0.74 -13.84 -21.30
C SER A 271 0.72 -15.37 -21.49
N ARG A 272 1.64 -16.11 -20.88
CA ARG A 272 1.76 -17.59 -20.92
C ARG A 272 1.55 -18.29 -19.58
N MET A 273 1.12 -17.61 -18.53
CA MET A 273 0.85 -18.32 -17.27
C MET A 273 -0.60 -18.82 -17.25
N PRO A 274 -0.85 -20.13 -17.11
CA PRO A 274 -2.20 -20.60 -16.83
C PRO A 274 -2.66 -20.06 -15.48
N SER A 275 -3.89 -19.60 -15.44
CA SER A 275 -4.61 -19.23 -14.23
C SER A 275 -4.91 -20.51 -13.43
N SER A 276 -3.96 -21.06 -12.75
CA SER A 276 -4.21 -22.16 -11.83
C SER A 276 -3.13 -22.22 -10.78
N ALA A 277 -3.48 -21.75 -9.67
CA ALA A 277 -3.38 -22.19 -8.29
C ALA A 277 -3.39 -21.00 -7.35
#